data_33bf3c9478941193eae078795d9569c8
#
_entry.id   33bf3c9478941193eae078795d9569c8
#
_cell.length_a   1.000
_cell.length_b   1.000
_cell.length_c   1.000
_cell.angle_alpha   90.00
_cell.angle_beta   90.00
_cell.angle_gamma   90.00
#
_symmetry.space_group_name_H-M   'P 1'
#
loop_
_entity.id
_entity.type
_entity.pdbx_description
1 polymer ?
#
loop_
_entity_poly.entity_id
_entity_poly.type
_entity_poly.pdbx_seq_one_letter_code
_entity_poly.pdbx_strand_id
1 'polypeptide(L)'
;EMTSSLVGSEMCIRDRERAESLGYTVVDPPSIIATHLTEVIRQHIAELLTRQDVQGLINNLKENNPALVEELVPKLLGLGEVQKVLQNLLQEGISIRDLLTIFETLADYAPTTRDTDILTEYVRQSLKRAISVKYFPAHETTQVITLDPKIEQEIMGSVKQTEQGAYLNLDPERTRKIMDSLGKEVQKLENLGKNPIIITSPIVRMYFKSCLLY
;
A
#
# COMPACT_ATOMS: atom_id res chain seq x y z
N GLU A 1 -6.51 -35.36 1.73
CA GLU A 1 -7.42 -35.46 0.56
C GLU A 1 -8.88 -35.59 0.96
N MET A 2 -9.48 -34.58 1.57
CA MET A 2 -10.94 -34.43 1.63
C MET A 2 -11.30 -32.95 1.71
N THR A 3 -10.90 -32.18 0.72
CA THR A 3 -11.24 -30.78 0.56
C THR A 3 -12.11 -30.57 -0.69
N SER A 4 -13.02 -31.45 -0.92
CA SER A 4 -13.91 -31.29 -2.05
C SER A 4 -15.35 -31.58 -1.63
N SER A 5 -16.21 -30.61 -1.87
CA SER A 5 -17.62 -30.81 -2.12
C SER A 5 -18.57 -30.83 -0.92
N LEU A 6 -18.63 -29.71 -0.20
CA LEU A 6 -19.85 -29.31 0.51
C LEU A 6 -20.30 -27.89 0.17
N VAL A 7 -19.93 -27.42 -1.02
CA VAL A 7 -20.50 -26.20 -1.58
C VAL A 7 -21.78 -26.59 -2.28
N GLY A 8 -22.93 -26.31 -1.66
CA GLY A 8 -24.25 -26.44 -2.30
C GLY A 8 -25.27 -27.32 -1.63
N SER A 9 -25.01 -27.98 -0.50
CA SER A 9 -26.07 -28.60 0.30
C SER A 9 -26.42 -27.72 1.50
N GLU A 10 -27.72 -27.51 1.72
CA GLU A 10 -28.21 -26.94 2.98
C GLU A 10 -27.70 -27.82 4.12
N MET A 11 -26.66 -27.39 4.78
CA MET A 11 -26.14 -28.10 5.93
C MET A 11 -27.13 -27.96 7.06
N CYS A 12 -27.73 -29.09 7.46
CA CYS A 12 -28.65 -29.14 8.57
C CYS A 12 -28.00 -28.51 9.83
N ILE A 13 -28.74 -27.74 10.63
CA ILE A 13 -28.25 -27.12 11.87
C ILE A 13 -27.49 -28.15 12.74
N ARG A 14 -28.01 -29.39 12.76
CA ARG A 14 -27.43 -30.52 13.49
C ARG A 14 -26.03 -30.92 12.95
N ASP A 15 -25.79 -30.82 11.64
CA ASP A 15 -24.51 -31.15 11.01
C ASP A 15 -23.48 -30.04 11.29
N ARG A 16 -23.93 -28.79 11.36
CA ARG A 16 -23.11 -27.66 11.78
C ARG A 16 -22.62 -27.83 13.21
N GLU A 17 -23.51 -28.05 14.17
CA GLU A 17 -23.20 -28.29 15.57
C GLU A 17 -22.23 -29.46 15.76
N ARG A 18 -22.45 -30.54 14.98
CA ARG A 18 -21.60 -31.73 14.99
C ARG A 18 -20.20 -31.40 14.44
N ALA A 19 -20.07 -30.63 13.36
CA ALA A 19 -18.80 -30.23 12.80
C ALA A 19 -18.04 -29.34 13.78
N GLU A 20 -18.71 -28.35 14.39
CA GLU A 20 -18.12 -27.45 15.40
C GLU A 20 -17.66 -28.25 16.64
N SER A 21 -18.43 -29.26 17.09
CA SER A 21 -18.04 -30.13 18.22
C SER A 21 -16.82 -31.00 17.91
N LEU A 22 -16.53 -31.28 16.64
CA LEU A 22 -15.36 -31.99 16.17
C LEU A 22 -14.14 -31.08 15.93
N GLY A 23 -14.26 -29.76 16.23
CA GLY A 23 -13.19 -28.78 16.10
C GLY A 23 -13.06 -28.19 14.69
N TYR A 24 -14.02 -28.40 13.81
CA TYR A 24 -14.04 -27.74 12.49
C TYR A 24 -14.63 -26.34 12.58
N THR A 25 -14.04 -25.40 11.86
CA THR A 25 -14.62 -24.07 11.66
C THR A 25 -15.66 -24.13 10.56
N VAL A 26 -16.90 -23.85 10.89
CA VAL A 26 -18.02 -23.83 9.92
C VAL A 26 -18.34 -22.39 9.56
N VAL A 27 -18.21 -22.07 8.27
CA VAL A 27 -18.49 -20.73 7.73
C VAL A 27 -19.61 -20.83 6.70
N ASP A 28 -20.58 -19.93 6.78
CA ASP A 28 -21.67 -19.88 5.82
C ASP A 28 -21.19 -19.38 4.44
N PRO A 29 -21.77 -19.87 3.34
CA PRO A 29 -21.36 -19.51 1.99
C PRO A 29 -21.39 -17.99 1.68
N PRO A 30 -22.40 -17.23 2.10
CA PRO A 30 -22.40 -15.77 1.94
C PRO A 30 -21.19 -15.08 2.58
N SER A 31 -20.78 -15.51 3.78
CA SER A 31 -19.60 -14.94 4.47
C SER A 31 -18.30 -15.26 3.72
N ILE A 32 -18.18 -16.44 3.13
CA ILE A 32 -17.04 -16.81 2.30
C ILE A 32 -16.98 -15.93 1.06
N ILE A 33 -18.12 -15.76 0.37
CA ILE A 33 -18.21 -14.90 -0.83
C ILE A 33 -17.87 -13.44 -0.47
N ALA A 34 -18.44 -12.92 0.62
CA ALA A 34 -18.19 -11.56 1.06
C ALA A 34 -16.70 -11.33 1.41
N THR A 35 -16.08 -12.28 2.10
CA THR A 35 -14.65 -12.22 2.45
C THR A 35 -13.78 -12.27 1.20
N HIS A 36 -14.08 -13.20 0.29
CA HIS A 36 -13.32 -13.33 -0.96
C HIS A 36 -13.47 -12.06 -1.83
N LEU A 37 -14.71 -11.56 -1.99
CA LEU A 37 -14.96 -10.33 -2.74
C LEU A 37 -14.23 -9.13 -2.13
N THR A 38 -14.24 -9.02 -0.80
CA THR A 38 -13.51 -7.96 -0.10
C THR A 38 -12.02 -8.03 -0.38
N GLU A 39 -11.44 -9.22 -0.40
CA GLU A 39 -10.02 -9.41 -0.68
C GLU A 39 -9.68 -9.08 -2.14
N VAL A 40 -10.50 -9.53 -3.10
CA VAL A 40 -10.33 -9.19 -4.52
C VAL A 40 -10.43 -7.67 -4.75
N ILE A 41 -11.43 -7.01 -4.14
CA ILE A 41 -11.55 -5.55 -4.21
C ILE A 41 -10.31 -4.87 -3.62
N ARG A 42 -9.80 -5.34 -2.49
CA ARG A 42 -8.61 -4.78 -1.84
C ARG A 42 -7.37 -4.89 -2.71
N GLN A 43 -7.17 -6.00 -3.41
CA GLN A 43 -6.04 -6.22 -4.31
C GLN A 43 -6.10 -5.32 -5.55
N HIS A 44 -7.30 -5.02 -6.05
CA HIS A 44 -7.51 -4.23 -7.26
C HIS A 44 -8.03 -2.81 -7.00
N ILE A 45 -8.05 -2.35 -5.75
CA ILE A 45 -8.68 -1.07 -5.38
C ILE A 45 -8.11 0.14 -6.13
N ALA A 46 -6.83 0.12 -6.47
CA ALA A 46 -6.20 1.19 -7.24
C ALA A 46 -6.70 1.24 -8.69
N GLU A 47 -6.99 0.09 -9.28
CA GLU A 47 -7.51 0.00 -10.66
C GLU A 47 -8.97 0.45 -10.73
N LEU A 48 -9.73 0.22 -9.65
CA LEU A 48 -11.12 0.60 -9.54
C LEU A 48 -11.33 2.12 -9.43
N LEU A 49 -10.30 2.87 -8.96
CA LEU A 49 -10.39 4.32 -8.79
C LEU A 49 -10.33 5.03 -10.14
N THR A 50 -11.50 5.41 -10.67
CA THR A 50 -11.61 6.12 -11.94
C THR A 50 -11.40 7.63 -11.78
N ARG A 51 -11.18 8.36 -12.90
CA ARG A 51 -11.13 9.83 -12.91
C ARG A 51 -12.42 10.47 -12.41
N GLN A 52 -13.56 9.83 -12.70
CA GLN A 52 -14.86 10.33 -12.26
C GLN A 52 -15.02 10.21 -10.74
N ASP A 53 -14.55 9.13 -10.14
CA ASP A 53 -14.56 8.95 -8.69
C ASP A 53 -13.67 10.00 -8.02
N VAL A 54 -12.48 10.24 -8.56
CA VAL A 54 -11.57 11.29 -8.07
C VAL A 54 -12.22 12.67 -8.19
N GLN A 55 -12.91 12.97 -9.30
CA GLN A 55 -13.65 14.22 -9.44
C GLN A 55 -14.76 14.35 -8.39
N GLY A 56 -15.45 13.25 -8.08
CA GLY A 56 -16.45 13.21 -7.01
C GLY A 56 -15.84 13.51 -5.64
N LEU A 57 -14.68 12.90 -5.33
CA LEU A 57 -13.94 13.16 -4.09
C LEU A 57 -13.49 14.63 -4.00
N ILE A 58 -13.00 15.21 -5.10
CA ILE A 58 -12.61 16.62 -5.19
C ILE A 58 -13.81 17.54 -4.95
N ASN A 59 -14.94 17.24 -5.56
CA ASN A 59 -16.15 18.04 -5.38
C ASN A 59 -16.63 18.06 -3.92
N ASN A 60 -16.62 16.90 -3.27
CA ASN A 60 -16.96 16.79 -1.84
C ASN A 60 -15.97 17.58 -0.96
N LEU A 61 -14.67 17.54 -1.28
CA LEU A 61 -13.67 18.32 -0.55
C LEU A 61 -13.86 19.83 -0.78
N LYS A 62 -14.23 20.22 -1.99
CA LYS A 62 -14.46 21.62 -2.39
C LYS A 62 -15.58 22.29 -1.61
N GLU A 63 -16.61 21.55 -1.20
CA GLU A 63 -17.72 22.09 -0.40
C GLU A 63 -17.24 22.74 0.91
N ASN A 64 -16.22 22.14 1.53
CA ASN A 64 -15.69 22.63 2.81
C ASN A 64 -14.36 23.39 2.67
N ASN A 65 -13.60 23.13 1.60
CA ASN A 65 -12.26 23.69 1.37
C ASN A 65 -12.08 24.19 -0.07
N PRO A 66 -12.89 25.19 -0.51
CA PRO A 66 -12.88 25.65 -1.92
C PRO A 66 -11.54 26.26 -2.32
N ALA A 67 -10.90 27.03 -1.45
CA ALA A 67 -9.64 27.71 -1.74
C ALA A 67 -8.51 26.70 -2.05
N LEU A 68 -8.37 25.66 -1.22
CA LEU A 68 -7.37 24.62 -1.40
C LEU A 68 -7.56 23.88 -2.73
N VAL A 69 -8.80 23.49 -3.03
CA VAL A 69 -9.10 22.78 -4.28
C VAL A 69 -8.83 23.64 -5.50
N GLU A 70 -9.20 24.91 -5.48
CA GLU A 70 -8.98 25.85 -6.61
C GLU A 70 -7.53 26.24 -6.79
N GLU A 71 -6.73 26.16 -5.73
CA GLU A 71 -5.28 26.33 -5.81
C GLU A 71 -4.60 25.10 -6.45
N LEU A 72 -4.99 23.89 -6.04
CA LEU A 72 -4.35 22.65 -6.49
C LEU A 72 -4.80 22.24 -7.89
N VAL A 73 -6.11 22.13 -8.12
CA VAL A 73 -6.69 21.57 -9.36
C VAL A 73 -7.51 22.63 -10.09
N PRO A 74 -7.25 22.92 -11.36
CA PRO A 74 -6.22 22.35 -12.24
C PRO A 74 -4.90 23.11 -12.27
N LYS A 75 -4.69 24.12 -11.41
CA LYS A 75 -3.59 25.08 -11.55
C LYS A 75 -2.19 24.45 -11.32
N LEU A 76 -2.03 23.69 -10.25
CA LEU A 76 -0.76 23.07 -9.89
C LEU A 76 -0.67 21.64 -10.44
N LEU A 77 -1.73 20.85 -10.26
CA LEU A 77 -1.82 19.46 -10.72
C LEU A 77 -3.08 19.23 -11.55
N GLY A 78 -2.96 18.39 -12.57
CA GLY A 78 -4.10 17.89 -13.31
C GLY A 78 -4.83 16.76 -12.57
N LEU A 79 -6.09 16.50 -12.91
CA LEU A 79 -6.90 15.43 -12.33
C LEU A 79 -6.21 14.06 -12.41
N GLY A 80 -5.50 13.80 -13.53
CA GLY A 80 -4.77 12.54 -13.72
C GLY A 80 -3.56 12.37 -12.80
N GLU A 81 -2.86 13.46 -12.47
CA GLU A 81 -1.74 13.44 -11.53
C GLU A 81 -2.24 13.16 -10.12
N VAL A 82 -3.33 13.81 -9.71
CA VAL A 82 -4.00 13.54 -8.42
C VAL A 82 -4.48 12.09 -8.36
N GLN A 83 -5.15 11.59 -9.42
CA GLN A 83 -5.56 10.20 -9.49
C GLN A 83 -4.39 9.25 -9.29
N LYS A 84 -3.26 9.50 -9.95
CA LYS A 84 -2.07 8.65 -9.86
C LYS A 84 -1.51 8.58 -8.45
N VAL A 85 -1.43 9.73 -7.74
CA VAL A 85 -0.99 9.76 -6.34
C VAL A 85 -1.96 8.95 -5.45
N LEU A 86 -3.27 9.13 -5.61
CA LEU A 86 -4.26 8.36 -4.85
C LEU A 86 -4.19 6.86 -5.15
N GLN A 87 -3.99 6.48 -6.40
CA GLN A 87 -3.78 5.08 -6.81
C GLN A 87 -2.52 4.49 -6.19
N ASN A 88 -1.41 5.22 -6.18
CA ASN A 88 -0.16 4.80 -5.55
C ASN A 88 -0.34 4.53 -4.05
N LEU A 89 -1.07 5.39 -3.34
CA LEU A 89 -1.41 5.20 -1.91
C LEU A 89 -2.26 3.94 -1.70
N LEU A 90 -3.28 3.75 -2.54
CA LEU A 90 -4.18 2.59 -2.47
C LEU A 90 -3.45 1.28 -2.78
N GLN A 91 -2.53 1.24 -3.75
CA GLN A 91 -1.68 0.08 -4.04
C GLN A 91 -0.85 -0.36 -2.83
N GLU A 92 -0.49 0.60 -1.98
CA GLU A 92 0.24 0.34 -0.73
C GLU A 92 -0.70 0.08 0.46
N GLY A 93 -2.00 -0.01 0.22
CA GLY A 93 -3.00 -0.22 1.25
C GLY A 93 -3.13 0.95 2.23
N ILE A 94 -2.74 2.16 1.81
CA ILE A 94 -2.91 3.38 2.61
C ILE A 94 -4.28 3.96 2.33
N SER A 95 -4.99 4.32 3.40
CA SER A 95 -6.30 4.93 3.29
C SER A 95 -6.21 6.34 2.73
N ILE A 96 -7.05 6.66 1.75
CA ILE A 96 -7.18 7.99 1.16
C ILE A 96 -8.34 8.80 1.78
N ARG A 97 -8.87 8.39 2.95
CA ARG A 97 -10.01 9.07 3.60
C ARG A 97 -9.68 10.48 4.05
N ASP A 98 -8.45 10.71 4.47
CA ASP A 98 -7.96 12.03 4.86
C ASP A 98 -7.52 12.83 3.63
N LEU A 99 -8.49 13.17 2.79
CA LEU A 99 -8.26 13.94 1.57
C LEU A 99 -7.73 15.34 1.87
N LEU A 100 -8.10 15.94 3.00
CA LEU A 100 -7.64 17.28 3.36
C LEU A 100 -6.11 17.28 3.53
N THR A 101 -5.57 16.43 4.37
CA THR A 101 -4.11 16.31 4.56
C THR A 101 -3.38 15.95 3.25
N ILE A 102 -3.99 15.08 2.42
CA ILE A 102 -3.42 14.72 1.12
C ILE A 102 -3.34 15.95 0.21
N PHE A 103 -4.42 16.72 0.08
CA PHE A 103 -4.49 17.87 -0.81
C PHE A 103 -3.64 19.05 -0.33
N GLU A 104 -3.57 19.32 0.98
CA GLU A 104 -2.66 20.30 1.56
C GLU A 104 -1.21 19.96 1.22
N THR A 105 -0.82 18.69 1.44
CA THR A 105 0.54 18.25 1.10
C THR A 105 0.82 18.39 -0.39
N LEU A 106 -0.13 18.02 -1.25
CA LEU A 106 0.03 18.17 -2.70
C LEU A 106 0.16 19.64 -3.10
N ALA A 107 -0.61 20.56 -2.50
CA ALA A 107 -0.52 22.00 -2.78
C ALA A 107 0.86 22.56 -2.35
N ASP A 108 1.39 22.12 -1.21
CA ASP A 108 2.70 22.57 -0.72
C ASP A 108 3.87 22.11 -1.63
N TYR A 109 3.80 20.90 -2.15
CA TYR A 109 4.93 20.30 -2.88
C TYR A 109 4.79 20.30 -4.40
N ALA A 110 3.59 20.46 -4.96
CA ALA A 110 3.39 20.52 -6.41
C ALA A 110 4.17 21.65 -7.12
N PRO A 111 4.43 22.83 -6.50
CA PRO A 111 5.30 23.83 -7.10
C PRO A 111 6.75 23.38 -7.28
N THR A 112 7.22 22.44 -6.48
CA THR A 112 8.61 21.95 -6.51
C THR A 112 8.81 20.75 -7.42
N THR A 113 7.80 19.89 -7.55
CA THR A 113 7.86 18.68 -8.39
C THR A 113 6.47 18.26 -8.86
N ARG A 114 6.38 17.75 -10.10
CA ARG A 114 5.19 17.10 -10.63
C ARG A 114 5.32 15.58 -10.70
N ASP A 115 6.45 15.04 -10.25
CA ASP A 115 6.64 13.60 -10.18
C ASP A 115 5.68 12.99 -9.15
N THR A 116 4.75 12.18 -9.64
CA THR A 116 3.69 11.60 -8.82
C THR A 116 4.21 10.61 -7.79
N ASP A 117 5.36 9.98 -8.02
CA ASP A 117 5.95 9.04 -7.07
C ASP A 117 6.61 9.79 -5.92
N ILE A 118 7.31 10.89 -6.22
CA ILE A 118 7.87 11.80 -5.21
C ILE A 118 6.75 12.45 -4.38
N LEU A 119 5.71 12.95 -5.04
CA LEU A 119 4.54 13.52 -4.36
C LEU A 119 3.86 12.49 -3.45
N THR A 120 3.77 11.23 -3.88
CA THR A 120 3.24 10.14 -3.06
C THR A 120 4.06 9.96 -1.79
N GLU A 121 5.40 10.04 -1.84
CA GLU A 121 6.24 9.94 -0.64
C GLU A 121 6.05 11.11 0.32
N TYR A 122 5.88 12.34 -0.16
CA TYR A 122 5.54 13.48 0.70
C TYR A 122 4.18 13.30 1.38
N VAL A 123 3.17 12.88 0.65
CA VAL A 123 1.85 12.56 1.21
C VAL A 123 1.95 11.45 2.25
N ARG A 124 2.75 10.41 2.01
CA ARG A 124 2.99 9.34 3.00
C ARG A 124 3.60 9.88 4.29
N GLN A 125 4.56 10.82 4.18
CA GLN A 125 5.17 11.45 5.36
C GLN A 125 4.13 12.24 6.17
N SER A 126 3.21 12.93 5.52
CA SER A 126 2.13 13.65 6.19
C SER A 126 1.14 12.68 6.86
N LEU A 127 0.88 11.53 6.23
CA LEU A 127 0.01 10.47 6.76
C LEU A 127 0.72 9.52 7.75
N LYS A 128 1.94 9.84 8.20
CA LYS A 128 2.76 8.97 9.07
C LYS A 128 2.03 8.44 10.30
N ARG A 129 1.17 9.25 10.93
CA ARG A 129 0.41 8.84 12.11
C ARG A 129 -0.59 7.74 11.78
N ALA A 130 -1.37 7.90 10.72
CA ALA A 130 -2.33 6.90 10.27
C ALA A 130 -1.64 5.59 9.87
N ILE A 131 -0.50 5.69 9.18
CA ILE A 131 0.32 4.55 8.78
C ILE A 131 0.88 3.85 10.02
N SER A 132 1.43 4.60 10.99
CA SER A 132 1.99 4.04 12.21
C SER A 132 0.95 3.29 13.04
N VAL A 133 -0.23 3.86 13.22
CA VAL A 133 -1.32 3.18 13.96
C VAL A 133 -1.71 1.85 13.32
N LYS A 134 -1.67 1.76 11.98
CA LYS A 134 -2.00 0.55 11.24
C LYS A 134 -0.97 -0.57 11.45
N TYR A 135 0.32 -0.23 11.45
CA TYR A 135 1.40 -1.23 11.42
C TYR A 135 2.12 -1.41 12.76
N PHE A 136 1.96 -0.48 13.70
CA PHE A 136 2.61 -0.49 15.01
C PHE A 136 1.56 -0.37 16.13
N PRO A 137 0.92 -1.48 16.52
CA PRO A 137 -0.02 -1.48 17.64
C PRO A 137 0.67 -1.01 18.94
N ALA A 138 0.00 -0.15 19.70
CA ALA A 138 0.60 0.51 20.86
C ALA A 138 1.04 -0.42 22.01
N HIS A 139 0.56 -1.66 22.02
CA HIS A 139 0.81 -2.64 23.10
C HIS A 139 1.68 -3.82 22.68
N GLU A 140 2.23 -3.82 21.46
CA GLU A 140 3.03 -4.91 20.93
C GLU A 140 4.43 -4.43 20.55
N THR A 141 5.43 -5.26 20.86
CA THR A 141 6.79 -5.04 20.34
C THR A 141 6.84 -5.50 18.89
N THR A 142 6.89 -4.55 17.97
CA THR A 142 7.00 -4.82 16.55
C THR A 142 8.47 -4.97 16.17
N GLN A 143 8.82 -6.09 15.56
CA GLN A 143 10.14 -6.31 14.96
C GLN A 143 10.12 -5.78 13.53
N VAL A 144 11.17 -5.07 13.15
CA VAL A 144 11.30 -4.48 11.82
C VAL A 144 12.62 -4.88 11.19
N ILE A 145 12.65 -4.91 9.85
CA ILE A 145 13.86 -5.09 9.06
C ILE A 145 14.34 -3.72 8.64
N THR A 146 15.59 -3.40 8.87
CA THR A 146 16.24 -2.16 8.41
C THR A 146 17.30 -2.46 7.38
N LEU A 147 17.50 -1.58 6.42
CA LEU A 147 18.62 -1.66 5.49
C LEU A 147 19.89 -1.15 6.15
N ASP A 148 21.02 -1.81 5.86
CA ASP A 148 22.35 -1.29 6.24
C ASP A 148 22.55 0.07 5.55
N PRO A 149 23.07 1.10 6.26
CA PRO A 149 23.33 2.41 5.68
C PRO A 149 24.21 2.39 4.41
N LYS A 150 25.11 1.40 4.30
CA LYS A 150 25.93 1.22 3.10
C LYS A 150 25.09 0.77 1.90
N ILE A 151 24.09 -0.08 2.13
CA ILE A 151 23.17 -0.52 1.08
C ILE A 151 22.29 0.64 0.65
N GLU A 152 21.81 1.46 1.58
CA GLU A 152 21.05 2.66 1.24
C GLU A 152 21.87 3.64 0.40
N GLN A 153 23.14 3.89 0.77
CA GLN A 153 24.05 4.74 0.00
C GLN A 153 24.33 4.19 -1.40
N GLU A 154 24.51 2.86 -1.50
CA GLU A 154 24.73 2.18 -2.78
C GLU A 154 23.51 2.32 -3.71
N ILE A 155 22.31 2.14 -3.17
CA ILE A 155 21.05 2.34 -3.92
C ILE A 155 20.94 3.79 -4.38
N MET A 156 21.15 4.77 -3.49
CA MET A 156 21.08 6.18 -3.84
C MET A 156 22.12 6.57 -4.91
N GLY A 157 23.34 6.05 -4.80
CA GLY A 157 24.41 6.29 -5.77
C GLY A 157 24.16 5.63 -7.15
N SER A 158 23.28 4.64 -7.20
CA SER A 158 22.93 3.90 -8.42
C SER A 158 21.70 4.45 -9.13
N VAL A 159 21.06 5.49 -8.59
CA VAL A 159 19.92 6.16 -9.23
C VAL A 159 20.41 7.00 -10.40
N LYS A 160 19.88 6.75 -11.59
CA LYS A 160 20.12 7.55 -12.79
C LYS A 160 18.86 8.32 -13.16
N GLN A 161 19.04 9.61 -13.44
CA GLN A 161 17.98 10.45 -13.99
C GLN A 161 18.02 10.43 -15.50
N THR A 162 16.84 10.27 -16.12
CA THR A 162 16.63 10.38 -17.57
C THR A 162 15.47 11.34 -17.83
N GLU A 163 15.29 11.72 -19.10
CA GLU A 163 14.15 12.54 -19.51
C GLU A 163 12.79 11.86 -19.25
N GLN A 164 12.76 10.55 -19.06
CA GLN A 164 11.55 9.76 -18.79
C GLN A 164 11.33 9.48 -17.29
N GLY A 165 12.24 9.95 -16.42
CA GLY A 165 12.19 9.74 -14.98
C GLY A 165 13.48 9.16 -14.40
N ALA A 166 13.50 8.95 -13.10
CA ALA A 166 14.62 8.35 -12.40
C ALA A 166 14.43 6.83 -12.28
N TYR A 167 15.49 6.07 -12.56
CA TYR A 167 15.48 4.62 -12.41
C TYR A 167 16.73 4.12 -11.68
N LEU A 168 16.59 2.96 -11.04
CA LEU A 168 17.67 2.32 -10.32
C LEU A 168 18.51 1.48 -11.30
N ASN A 169 19.82 1.77 -11.37
CA ASN A 169 20.79 1.02 -12.15
C ASN A 169 21.79 0.32 -11.24
N LEU A 170 21.29 -0.63 -10.45
CA LEU A 170 22.12 -1.46 -9.59
C LEU A 170 22.62 -2.69 -10.34
N ASP A 171 23.84 -3.16 -10.02
CA ASP A 171 24.38 -4.39 -10.59
C ASP A 171 23.46 -5.60 -10.27
N PRO A 172 23.12 -6.44 -11.27
CA PRO A 172 22.22 -7.57 -11.07
C PRO A 172 22.68 -8.57 -10.00
N GLU A 173 23.98 -8.85 -9.91
CA GLU A 173 24.50 -9.76 -8.87
C GLU A 173 24.34 -9.14 -7.49
N ARG A 174 24.54 -7.82 -7.39
CA ARG A 174 24.38 -7.10 -6.14
C ARG A 174 22.92 -7.04 -5.72
N THR A 175 22.03 -6.74 -6.65
CA THR A 175 20.58 -6.78 -6.42
C THR A 175 20.15 -8.15 -5.89
N ARG A 176 20.60 -9.24 -6.53
CA ARG A 176 20.31 -10.60 -6.08
C ARG A 176 20.78 -10.86 -4.64
N LYS A 177 22.00 -10.47 -4.29
CA LYS A 177 22.53 -10.63 -2.93
C LYS A 177 21.69 -9.89 -1.87
N ILE A 178 21.26 -8.66 -2.19
CA ILE A 178 20.38 -7.87 -1.32
C ILE A 178 19.04 -8.58 -1.14
N MET A 179 18.44 -9.06 -2.24
CA MET A 179 17.15 -9.75 -2.21
C MET A 179 17.22 -11.09 -1.48
N ASP A 180 18.27 -11.87 -1.68
CA ASP A 180 18.51 -13.14 -0.95
C ASP A 180 18.67 -12.90 0.55
N SER A 181 19.37 -11.84 0.94
CA SER A 181 19.53 -11.45 2.35
C SER A 181 18.21 -11.00 2.96
N LEU A 182 17.47 -10.16 2.24
CA LEU A 182 16.14 -9.70 2.66
C LEU A 182 15.16 -10.88 2.82
N GLY A 183 15.13 -11.79 1.85
CA GLY A 183 14.27 -12.98 1.89
C GLY A 183 14.51 -13.82 3.13
N LYS A 184 15.77 -13.98 3.55
CA LYS A 184 16.12 -14.70 4.79
C LYS A 184 15.57 -14.00 6.04
N GLU A 185 15.65 -12.66 6.12
CA GLU A 185 15.14 -11.91 7.28
C GLU A 185 13.60 -11.89 7.28
N VAL A 186 12.96 -11.78 6.12
CA VAL A 186 11.50 -11.90 5.98
C VAL A 186 11.05 -13.27 6.48
N GLN A 187 11.68 -14.35 6.02
CA GLN A 187 11.32 -15.71 6.41
C GLN A 187 11.50 -15.98 7.91
N LYS A 188 12.49 -15.36 8.55
CA LYS A 188 12.65 -15.42 10.01
C LYS A 188 11.46 -14.81 10.75
N LEU A 189 10.96 -13.66 10.30
CA LEU A 189 9.81 -13.00 10.92
C LEU A 189 8.51 -13.78 10.68
N GLU A 190 8.32 -14.30 9.46
CA GLU A 190 7.17 -15.14 9.11
C GLU A 190 7.13 -16.43 9.94
N ASN A 191 8.27 -17.08 10.16
CA ASN A 191 8.37 -18.26 11.01
C ASN A 191 8.03 -17.97 12.47
N LEU A 192 8.15 -16.71 12.90
CA LEU A 192 7.72 -16.25 14.22
C LEU A 192 6.24 -15.78 14.25
N GLY A 193 5.51 -15.97 13.14
CA GLY A 193 4.12 -15.53 12.99
C GLY A 193 3.97 -14.00 12.96
N LYS A 194 5.03 -13.26 12.62
CA LYS A 194 5.03 -11.79 12.57
C LYS A 194 5.01 -11.30 11.13
N ASN A 195 4.26 -10.22 10.89
CA ASN A 195 4.27 -9.55 9.60
C ASN A 195 5.61 -8.83 9.38
N PRO A 196 6.33 -9.10 8.29
CA PRO A 196 7.59 -8.44 7.99
C PRO A 196 7.35 -6.98 7.60
N ILE A 197 7.96 -6.05 8.34
CA ILE A 197 7.91 -4.61 8.05
C ILE A 197 9.34 -4.16 7.75
N ILE A 198 9.53 -3.57 6.57
CA ILE A 198 10.83 -3.04 6.15
C ILE A 198 10.80 -1.52 6.34
N ILE A 199 11.79 -0.99 7.05
CA ILE A 199 11.99 0.45 7.24
C ILE A 199 13.24 0.88 6.50
N THR A 200 13.10 1.93 5.70
CA THR A 200 14.17 2.55 4.93
C THR A 200 13.92 4.06 4.76
N SER A 201 14.90 4.81 4.34
CA SER A 201 14.72 6.23 4.04
C SER A 201 13.71 6.44 2.90
N PRO A 202 12.95 7.56 2.87
CA PRO A 202 11.89 7.80 1.89
C PRO A 202 12.37 7.71 0.44
N ILE A 203 13.55 8.25 0.14
CA ILE A 203 14.14 8.25 -1.20
C ILE A 203 14.49 6.82 -1.63
N VAL A 204 15.19 6.09 -0.75
CA VAL A 204 15.56 4.68 -1.02
C VAL A 204 14.33 3.82 -1.18
N ARG A 205 13.28 4.08 -0.37
CA ARG A 205 12.04 3.32 -0.40
C ARG A 205 11.40 3.29 -1.79
N MET A 206 11.32 4.43 -2.45
CA MET A 206 10.73 4.56 -3.79
C MET A 206 11.40 3.63 -4.80
N TYR A 207 12.73 3.60 -4.83
CA TYR A 207 13.49 2.75 -5.73
C TYR A 207 13.55 1.29 -5.29
N PHE A 208 13.67 1.05 -3.98
CA PHE A 208 13.73 -0.29 -3.43
C PHE A 208 12.42 -1.06 -3.61
N LYS A 209 11.28 -0.35 -3.48
CA LYS A 209 9.95 -0.91 -3.76
C LYS A 209 9.84 -1.44 -5.19
N SER A 210 10.33 -0.69 -6.18
CA SER A 210 10.29 -1.16 -7.58
C SER A 210 11.13 -2.41 -7.80
N CYS A 211 12.23 -2.61 -7.08
CA CYS A 211 13.02 -3.84 -7.11
C CYS A 211 12.31 -5.04 -6.47
N LEU A 212 11.42 -4.81 -5.50
CA LEU A 212 10.67 -5.89 -4.81
C LEU A 212 9.46 -6.37 -5.62
N LEU A 213 8.95 -5.55 -6.55
CA LEU A 213 7.75 -5.84 -7.34
C LEU A 213 8.03 -6.55 -8.66
N TYR A 214 9.31 -6.71 -9.04
CA TYR A 214 9.78 -7.40 -10.23
C TYR A 214 10.77 -8.52 -9.86
#